data_5199fe249309759242a46abd90d3766a
#
_entry.id   5199fe249309759242a46abd90d3766a
#
_cell.length_a   1.000
_cell.length_b   1.000
_cell.length_c   1.000
_cell.angle_alpha   90.00
_cell.angle_beta   90.00
_cell.angle_gamma   90.00
#
_symmetry.space_group_name_H-M   'P 1'
#
loop_
_entity.id
_entity.type
_entity.pdbx_description
1 polymer ?
#
loop_
_entity_poly.entity_id
_entity_poly.type
_entity_poly.pdbx_seq_one_letter_code
_entity_poly.pdbx_strand_id
1 'polypeptide(L)'
;MLRFILKRIGYGILLLFGVITLVFFLFAVLPTDPVSEIMGQHNDKKTEDAIRHQLGLDLPIAVQYLGYLNDLSPISWHRTDDATNFFYLNDRNYHYVKIMGFEKSAVVLKAPYLRRSYHGDRPVADIIAEAFPKTMLLAIVSIIFGIVVGIFIGVLCAIYQGTWFDKTSLLVAVLGMSVPSFFVAILLAWIFAYLLSDYTGLSMFGSLYSVDDYGNGVFVDLKNIILPAITLGIRPLAIVIELTKSSVLDVMSQDYIRTARAKGVTPARIMLKHALKNALNPVVTAISGWLAGLLAGAVFVEYIFDWKGMGVVIVDALSQNDLPVLMGSLLYISIILVLINIVVDIIYGWLDPRVKTAA
;
A
#
# COMPACT_ATOMS: atom_id res chain seq x y z
N MET A 1 -6.60 -26.47 6.94
CA MET A 1 -5.82 -25.50 6.13
C MET A 1 -6.50 -25.16 4.80
N LEU A 2 -6.75 -26.13 3.90
CA LEU A 2 -7.36 -25.82 2.58
C LEU A 2 -8.71 -25.11 2.72
N ARG A 3 -9.63 -25.64 3.54
CA ARG A 3 -10.94 -25.02 3.81
C ARG A 3 -10.84 -23.60 4.37
N PHE A 4 -9.86 -23.35 5.26
CA PHE A 4 -9.57 -22.02 5.81
C PHE A 4 -9.12 -21.06 4.70
N ILE A 5 -8.16 -21.48 3.86
CA ILE A 5 -7.65 -20.67 2.74
C ILE A 5 -8.77 -20.36 1.74
N LEU A 6 -9.57 -21.36 1.35
CA LEU A 6 -10.69 -21.16 0.41
C LEU A 6 -11.73 -20.18 0.96
N LYS A 7 -12.05 -20.26 2.26
CA LYS A 7 -12.97 -19.34 2.93
C LYS A 7 -12.42 -17.90 2.92
N ARG A 8 -11.09 -17.71 3.18
CA ARG A 8 -10.42 -16.42 3.13
C ARG A 8 -10.37 -15.83 1.72
N ILE A 9 -10.09 -16.66 0.72
CA ILE A 9 -10.15 -16.24 -0.70
C ILE A 9 -11.58 -15.82 -1.05
N GLY A 10 -12.60 -16.58 -0.65
CA GLY A 10 -14.00 -16.22 -0.88
C GLY A 10 -14.38 -14.87 -0.27
N TYR A 11 -13.97 -14.60 0.97
CA TYR A 11 -14.14 -13.28 1.60
C TYR A 11 -13.38 -12.19 0.86
N GLY A 12 -12.14 -12.47 0.43
CA GLY A 12 -11.34 -11.55 -0.36
C GLY A 12 -12.01 -11.15 -1.68
N ILE A 13 -12.56 -12.12 -2.40
CA ILE A 13 -13.31 -11.88 -3.65
C ILE A 13 -14.55 -11.03 -3.39
N LEU A 14 -15.32 -11.34 -2.32
CA LEU A 14 -16.51 -10.57 -1.95
C LEU A 14 -16.13 -9.12 -1.59
N LEU A 15 -15.05 -8.93 -0.85
CA LEU A 15 -14.54 -7.61 -0.49
C LEU A 15 -14.10 -6.83 -1.74
N LEU A 16 -13.35 -7.46 -2.64
CA LEU A 16 -12.94 -6.83 -3.91
C LEU A 16 -14.13 -6.44 -4.77
N PHE A 17 -15.15 -7.29 -4.85
CA PHE A 17 -16.40 -6.96 -5.56
C PHE A 17 -17.09 -5.73 -4.93
N GLY A 18 -17.14 -5.65 -3.60
CA GLY A 18 -17.65 -4.49 -2.88
C GLY A 18 -16.84 -3.22 -3.18
N VAL A 19 -15.49 -3.30 -3.19
CA VAL A 19 -14.63 -2.17 -3.53
C VAL A 19 -14.81 -1.73 -4.97
N ILE A 20 -14.84 -2.66 -5.93
CA ILE A 20 -15.08 -2.37 -7.36
C ILE A 20 -16.40 -1.60 -7.52
N THR A 21 -17.45 -2.09 -6.88
CA THR A 21 -18.79 -1.48 -6.93
C THR A 21 -18.76 -0.08 -6.31
N LEU A 22 -18.21 0.05 -5.11
CA LEU A 22 -18.13 1.33 -4.38
C LEU A 22 -17.32 2.36 -5.17
N VAL A 23 -16.15 2.00 -5.66
CA VAL A 23 -15.27 2.88 -6.45
C VAL A 23 -15.97 3.32 -7.72
N PHE A 24 -16.61 2.39 -8.47
CA PHE A 24 -17.34 2.75 -9.66
C PHE A 24 -18.46 3.76 -9.37
N PHE A 25 -19.35 3.49 -8.41
CA PHE A 25 -20.47 4.39 -8.11
C PHE A 25 -20.01 5.71 -7.49
N LEU A 26 -18.95 5.71 -6.69
CA LEU A 26 -18.38 6.93 -6.15
C LEU A 26 -18.00 7.90 -7.28
N PHE A 27 -17.31 7.41 -8.30
CA PHE A 27 -16.84 8.23 -9.41
C PHE A 27 -17.89 8.43 -10.52
N ALA A 28 -18.85 7.53 -10.67
CA ALA A 28 -19.98 7.74 -11.59
C ALA A 28 -20.96 8.83 -11.11
N VAL A 29 -21.00 9.10 -9.79
CA VAL A 29 -21.88 10.14 -9.19
C VAL A 29 -21.17 11.48 -9.02
N LEU A 30 -19.83 11.51 -9.03
CA LEU A 30 -19.07 12.76 -8.97
C LEU A 30 -19.38 13.64 -10.20
N PRO A 31 -19.67 14.95 -10.01
CA PRO A 31 -20.05 15.84 -11.09
C PRO A 31 -18.83 16.29 -11.93
N THR A 32 -17.87 15.41 -12.16
CA THR A 32 -16.74 15.67 -13.05
C THR A 32 -17.06 15.12 -14.44
N ASP A 33 -16.96 15.98 -15.46
CA ASP A 33 -17.08 15.58 -16.85
C ASP A 33 -15.70 15.23 -17.43
N PRO A 34 -15.36 13.93 -17.56
CA PRO A 34 -14.05 13.53 -18.08
C PRO A 34 -13.81 13.99 -19.53
N VAL A 35 -14.88 14.29 -20.27
CA VAL A 35 -14.75 14.75 -21.65
C VAL A 35 -14.17 16.15 -21.71
N SER A 36 -14.56 17.04 -20.79
CA SER A 36 -14.03 18.40 -20.70
C SER A 36 -12.52 18.38 -20.39
N GLU A 37 -12.04 17.44 -19.58
CA GLU A 37 -10.62 17.29 -19.28
C GLU A 37 -9.82 16.79 -20.50
N ILE A 38 -10.37 15.83 -21.25
CA ILE A 38 -9.71 15.29 -22.47
C ILE A 38 -9.66 16.33 -23.58
N MET A 39 -10.72 17.13 -23.74
CA MET A 39 -10.81 18.15 -24.79
C MET A 39 -9.98 19.41 -24.49
N GLY A 40 -9.71 19.71 -23.23
CA GLY A 40 -9.00 20.92 -22.82
C GLY A 40 -9.72 22.17 -23.32
N GLN A 41 -9.03 23.01 -24.10
CA GLN A 41 -9.61 24.26 -24.63
C GLN A 41 -10.40 24.11 -25.95
N HIS A 42 -10.49 22.90 -26.49
CA HIS A 42 -11.20 22.64 -27.74
C HIS A 42 -12.70 22.42 -27.48
N ASN A 43 -13.55 23.30 -28.00
CA ASN A 43 -15.01 23.25 -27.82
C ASN A 43 -15.74 22.83 -29.12
N ASP A 44 -15.34 21.71 -29.74
CA ASP A 44 -16.06 21.16 -30.87
C ASP A 44 -17.05 20.08 -30.42
N LYS A 45 -18.37 20.37 -30.54
CA LYS A 45 -19.45 19.46 -30.15
C LYS A 45 -19.35 18.07 -30.81
N LYS A 46 -18.89 18.00 -32.06
CA LYS A 46 -18.77 16.68 -32.74
C LYS A 46 -17.70 15.83 -32.12
N THR A 47 -16.59 16.44 -31.72
CA THR A 47 -15.50 15.76 -31.01
C THR A 47 -15.94 15.36 -29.61
N GLU A 48 -16.68 16.23 -28.91
CA GLU A 48 -17.26 15.93 -27.61
C GLU A 48 -18.17 14.70 -27.64
N ASP A 49 -19.15 14.69 -28.58
CA ASP A 49 -20.10 13.57 -28.74
C ASP A 49 -19.39 12.27 -29.10
N ALA A 50 -18.35 12.34 -29.94
CA ALA A 50 -17.54 11.18 -30.30
C ALA A 50 -16.77 10.59 -29.09
N ILE A 51 -16.16 11.45 -28.25
CA ILE A 51 -15.46 11.03 -27.04
C ILE A 51 -16.47 10.46 -26.03
N ARG A 52 -17.63 11.11 -25.82
CA ARG A 52 -18.70 10.57 -24.93
C ARG A 52 -19.13 9.18 -25.37
N HIS A 53 -19.32 8.97 -26.65
CA HIS A 53 -19.71 7.67 -27.20
C HIS A 53 -18.59 6.64 -27.04
N GLN A 54 -17.34 7.01 -27.33
CA GLN A 54 -16.19 6.13 -27.18
C GLN A 54 -15.96 5.68 -25.71
N LEU A 55 -16.20 6.57 -24.75
CA LEU A 55 -16.11 6.26 -23.32
C LEU A 55 -17.37 5.59 -22.77
N GLY A 56 -18.43 5.50 -23.57
CA GLY A 56 -19.73 4.94 -23.16
C GLY A 56 -20.48 5.78 -22.14
N LEU A 57 -20.18 7.09 -22.05
CA LEU A 57 -20.81 8.01 -21.10
C LEU A 57 -22.25 8.38 -21.50
N ASP A 58 -22.62 8.12 -22.74
CA ASP A 58 -23.99 8.23 -23.28
C ASP A 58 -24.87 7.02 -22.91
N LEU A 59 -24.27 5.94 -22.40
CA LEU A 59 -24.97 4.72 -22.02
C LEU A 59 -25.56 4.84 -20.59
N PRO A 60 -26.63 4.09 -20.28
CA PRO A 60 -27.15 3.99 -18.91
C PRO A 60 -26.05 3.53 -17.93
N ILE A 61 -26.03 4.07 -16.71
CA ILE A 61 -25.03 3.76 -15.66
C ILE A 61 -24.88 2.24 -15.43
N ALA A 62 -25.98 1.50 -15.49
CA ALA A 62 -25.95 0.04 -15.36
C ALA A 62 -25.12 -0.64 -16.47
N VAL A 63 -25.20 -0.14 -17.70
CA VAL A 63 -24.41 -0.66 -18.84
C VAL A 63 -22.95 -0.29 -18.70
N GLN A 64 -22.65 0.95 -18.25
CA GLN A 64 -21.28 1.37 -17.94
C GLN A 64 -20.66 0.51 -16.84
N TYR A 65 -21.43 0.20 -15.78
CA TYR A 65 -20.97 -0.68 -14.69
C TYR A 65 -20.70 -2.11 -15.19
N LEU A 66 -21.58 -2.67 -16.00
CA LEU A 66 -21.36 -3.99 -16.59
C LEU A 66 -20.13 -4.00 -17.51
N GLY A 67 -19.90 -2.94 -18.29
CA GLY A 67 -18.69 -2.76 -19.08
C GLY A 67 -17.44 -2.71 -18.21
N TYR A 68 -17.48 -1.98 -17.10
CA TYR A 68 -16.37 -1.91 -16.16
C TYR A 68 -16.07 -3.28 -15.51
N LEU A 69 -17.10 -4.02 -15.10
CA LEU A 69 -16.92 -5.40 -14.62
C LEU A 69 -16.34 -6.33 -15.69
N ASN A 70 -16.79 -6.19 -16.93
CA ASN A 70 -16.28 -6.95 -18.06
C ASN A 70 -14.81 -6.61 -18.37
N ASP A 71 -14.42 -5.34 -18.25
CA ASP A 71 -13.03 -4.89 -18.39
C ASP A 71 -12.12 -5.54 -17.32
N LEU A 72 -12.57 -5.61 -16.09
CA LEU A 72 -11.82 -6.17 -14.96
C LEU A 72 -11.85 -7.69 -14.91
N SER A 73 -12.85 -8.33 -15.51
CA SER A 73 -12.98 -9.78 -15.48
C SER A 73 -11.89 -10.46 -16.32
N PRO A 74 -11.23 -11.50 -15.76
CA PRO A 74 -10.32 -12.35 -16.56
C PRO A 74 -11.04 -13.10 -17.68
N ILE A 75 -12.32 -13.47 -17.48
CA ILE A 75 -13.16 -14.07 -18.52
C ILE A 75 -14.20 -13.01 -18.88
N SER A 76 -14.16 -12.55 -20.13
CA SER A 76 -14.98 -11.43 -20.57
C SER A 76 -15.63 -11.71 -21.92
N TRP A 77 -16.79 -11.06 -22.13
CA TRP A 77 -17.56 -11.15 -23.36
C TRP A 77 -17.39 -9.86 -24.17
N HIS A 78 -17.13 -9.99 -25.46
CA HIS A 78 -16.91 -8.85 -26.35
C HIS A 78 -17.63 -9.04 -27.69
N ARG A 79 -18.01 -7.93 -28.32
CA ARG A 79 -18.47 -7.91 -29.70
C ARG A 79 -17.30 -7.88 -30.68
N THR A 80 -17.49 -8.50 -31.85
CA THR A 80 -16.45 -8.59 -32.91
C THR A 80 -16.90 -7.99 -34.22
N ASP A 81 -18.17 -7.63 -34.34
CA ASP A 81 -18.82 -7.19 -35.60
C ASP A 81 -18.82 -5.66 -35.78
N ASP A 82 -18.75 -4.87 -34.70
CA ASP A 82 -18.93 -3.42 -34.74
C ASP A 82 -17.87 -2.73 -33.89
N ALA A 83 -16.90 -2.08 -34.56
CA ALA A 83 -15.78 -1.37 -33.92
C ALA A 83 -16.23 -0.09 -33.15
N THR A 84 -17.45 0.40 -33.37
CA THR A 84 -17.98 1.57 -32.63
C THR A 84 -18.67 1.16 -31.34
N ASN A 85 -18.93 -0.13 -31.15
CA ASN A 85 -19.63 -0.62 -29.96
C ASN A 85 -18.74 -0.55 -28.72
N PHE A 86 -19.32 -0.09 -27.59
CA PHE A 86 -18.61 0.01 -26.29
C PHE A 86 -18.00 -1.32 -25.81
N PHE A 87 -18.57 -2.46 -26.15
CA PHE A 87 -18.04 -3.79 -25.84
C PHE A 87 -17.16 -4.38 -26.94
N TYR A 88 -16.68 -3.60 -27.89
CA TYR A 88 -15.87 -4.11 -29.00
C TYR A 88 -14.53 -4.68 -28.50
N LEU A 89 -14.14 -5.83 -29.08
CA LEU A 89 -12.86 -6.48 -28.81
C LEU A 89 -11.73 -5.76 -29.57
N ASN A 90 -11.07 -4.82 -28.89
CA ASN A 90 -10.01 -4.02 -29.48
C ASN A 90 -8.64 -4.59 -29.13
N ASP A 91 -7.87 -5.01 -30.14
CA ASP A 91 -6.53 -5.59 -29.99
C ASP A 91 -5.51 -4.60 -29.36
N ARG A 92 -5.76 -3.29 -29.42
CA ARG A 92 -4.93 -2.27 -28.75
C ARG A 92 -5.08 -2.28 -27.24
N ASN A 93 -6.28 -2.62 -26.76
CA ASN A 93 -6.64 -2.53 -25.34
C ASN A 93 -6.47 -3.87 -24.61
N TYR A 94 -6.63 -5.00 -25.33
CA TYR A 94 -6.70 -6.31 -24.71
C TYR A 94 -5.65 -7.26 -25.31
N HIS A 95 -4.83 -7.83 -24.42
CA HIS A 95 -4.07 -9.04 -24.73
C HIS A 95 -4.89 -10.25 -24.31
N TYR A 96 -5.39 -11.03 -25.26
CA TYR A 96 -6.38 -12.06 -24.97
C TYR A 96 -6.15 -13.36 -25.72
N VAL A 97 -6.74 -14.43 -25.18
CA VAL A 97 -6.89 -15.73 -25.85
C VAL A 97 -8.38 -16.00 -26.03
N LYS A 98 -8.84 -16.27 -27.24
CA LYS A 98 -10.23 -16.63 -27.51
C LYS A 98 -10.54 -18.02 -26.93
N ILE A 99 -11.54 -18.09 -26.04
CA ILE A 99 -12.06 -19.36 -25.50
C ILE A 99 -13.19 -19.88 -26.39
N MET A 100 -14.14 -18.99 -26.75
CA MET A 100 -15.30 -19.30 -27.57
C MET A 100 -15.54 -18.16 -28.57
N GLY A 101 -15.79 -18.48 -29.82
CA GLY A 101 -16.22 -17.54 -30.85
C GLY A 101 -17.66 -17.79 -31.26
N PHE A 102 -18.46 -16.72 -31.40
CA PHE A 102 -19.78 -16.70 -31.96
C PHE A 102 -19.76 -15.81 -33.20
N GLU A 103 -20.82 -15.82 -34.00
CA GLU A 103 -20.88 -15.06 -35.26
C GLU A 103 -20.58 -13.56 -35.09
N LYS A 104 -21.04 -12.93 -33.98
CA LYS A 104 -20.90 -11.48 -33.70
C LYS A 104 -20.23 -11.17 -32.38
N SER A 105 -19.75 -12.19 -31.66
CA SER A 105 -19.17 -12.00 -30.33
C SER A 105 -18.14 -13.08 -30.01
N ALA A 106 -17.32 -12.83 -29.00
CA ALA A 106 -16.36 -13.79 -28.48
C ALA A 106 -16.28 -13.73 -26.96
N VAL A 107 -16.07 -14.89 -26.34
CA VAL A 107 -15.64 -14.99 -24.95
C VAL A 107 -14.13 -15.19 -24.95
N VAL A 108 -13.44 -14.34 -24.20
CA VAL A 108 -11.98 -14.30 -24.18
C VAL A 108 -11.44 -14.43 -22.74
N LEU A 109 -10.26 -15.03 -22.64
CA LEU A 109 -9.43 -14.97 -21.43
C LEU A 109 -8.41 -13.86 -21.62
N LYS A 110 -8.37 -12.90 -20.71
CA LYS A 110 -7.46 -11.75 -20.78
C LYS A 110 -6.98 -11.33 -19.38
N ALA A 111 -5.91 -10.55 -19.33
CA ALA A 111 -5.59 -9.83 -18.09
C ALA A 111 -6.66 -8.77 -17.79
N PRO A 112 -6.94 -8.47 -16.50
CA PRO A 112 -7.79 -7.37 -16.11
C PRO A 112 -7.34 -6.06 -16.79
N TYR A 113 -8.26 -5.39 -17.47
CA TYR A 113 -7.98 -4.14 -18.16
C TYR A 113 -8.37 -2.95 -17.29
N LEU A 114 -7.36 -2.18 -16.86
CA LEU A 114 -7.52 -1.01 -15.99
C LEU A 114 -7.78 0.28 -16.77
N ARG A 115 -8.03 0.18 -18.08
CA ARG A 115 -8.20 1.30 -19.00
C ARG A 115 -6.91 2.10 -19.20
N ARG A 116 -7.05 3.27 -19.81
CA ARG A 116 -5.95 4.18 -20.13
C ARG A 116 -6.18 5.54 -19.47
N SER A 117 -5.10 6.19 -19.08
CA SER A 117 -5.11 7.57 -18.55
C SER A 117 -5.73 8.52 -19.56
N TYR A 118 -6.54 9.47 -19.07
CA TYR A 118 -7.05 10.55 -19.88
C TYR A 118 -5.95 11.54 -20.27
N HIS A 119 -4.87 11.62 -19.48
CA HIS A 119 -3.72 12.46 -19.73
C HIS A 119 -2.55 11.63 -20.29
N GLY A 120 -2.32 11.74 -21.60
CA GLY A 120 -1.20 11.09 -22.30
C GLY A 120 -1.45 9.66 -22.78
N ASP A 121 -2.69 9.15 -22.68
CA ASP A 121 -3.12 7.85 -23.25
C ASP A 121 -2.23 6.66 -22.86
N ARG A 122 -1.60 6.70 -21.66
CA ARG A 122 -0.80 5.59 -21.12
C ARG A 122 -1.69 4.53 -20.50
N PRO A 123 -1.38 3.22 -20.64
CA PRO A 123 -2.06 2.17 -19.89
C PRO A 123 -1.92 2.40 -18.38
N VAL A 124 -3.03 2.33 -17.64
CA VAL A 124 -3.01 2.49 -16.17
C VAL A 124 -2.16 1.40 -15.51
N ALA A 125 -2.15 0.20 -16.07
CA ALA A 125 -1.31 -0.90 -15.57
C ALA A 125 0.19 -0.55 -15.57
N ASP A 126 0.69 0.16 -16.59
CA ASP A 126 2.08 0.57 -16.69
C ASP A 126 2.41 1.65 -15.65
N ILE A 127 1.51 2.62 -15.44
CA ILE A 127 1.66 3.65 -14.42
C ILE A 127 1.78 3.02 -13.03
N ILE A 128 0.92 2.05 -12.73
CA ILE A 128 0.93 1.32 -11.46
C ILE A 128 2.22 0.48 -11.33
N ALA A 129 2.63 -0.21 -12.39
CA ALA A 129 3.83 -1.04 -12.38
C ALA A 129 5.12 -0.23 -12.13
N GLU A 130 5.17 1.04 -12.57
CA GLU A 130 6.29 1.95 -12.28
C GLU A 130 6.28 2.51 -10.85
N ALA A 131 5.10 2.78 -10.30
CA ALA A 131 4.94 3.43 -9.01
C ALA A 131 4.95 2.45 -7.82
N PHE A 132 4.26 1.30 -7.96
CA PHE A 132 4.05 0.35 -6.86
C PHE A 132 5.33 -0.19 -6.22
N PRO A 133 6.39 -0.56 -6.97
CA PRO A 133 7.64 -1.04 -6.37
C PRO A 133 8.28 -0.01 -5.42
N LYS A 134 8.14 1.29 -5.70
CA LYS A 134 8.68 2.36 -4.87
C LYS A 134 7.91 2.50 -3.56
N THR A 135 6.57 2.41 -3.61
CA THR A 135 5.71 2.36 -2.41
C THR A 135 6.02 1.13 -1.56
N MET A 136 6.17 -0.04 -2.19
CA MET A 136 6.49 -1.27 -1.49
C MET A 136 7.86 -1.20 -0.82
N LEU A 137 8.87 -0.68 -1.51
CA LEU A 137 10.20 -0.46 -0.93
C LEU A 137 10.13 0.46 0.29
N LEU A 138 9.43 1.59 0.18
CA LEU A 138 9.25 2.53 1.28
C LEU A 138 8.54 1.86 2.47
N ALA A 139 7.47 1.11 2.24
CA ALA A 139 6.74 0.40 3.29
C ALA A 139 7.63 -0.65 3.99
N ILE A 140 8.42 -1.42 3.24
CA ILE A 140 9.34 -2.43 3.80
C ILE A 140 10.42 -1.76 4.65
N VAL A 141 11.06 -0.70 4.16
CA VAL A 141 12.10 0.01 4.91
C VAL A 141 11.53 0.65 6.18
N SER A 142 10.31 1.22 6.10
CA SER A 142 9.62 1.82 7.25
C SER A 142 9.30 0.78 8.33
N ILE A 143 8.83 -0.40 7.94
CA ILE A 143 8.50 -1.45 8.91
C ILE A 143 9.76 -2.05 9.54
N ILE A 144 10.84 -2.22 8.76
CA ILE A 144 12.14 -2.68 9.28
C ILE A 144 12.68 -1.66 10.28
N PHE A 145 12.62 -0.36 9.97
CA PHE A 145 13.00 0.69 10.90
C PHE A 145 12.19 0.61 12.20
N GLY A 146 10.85 0.54 12.11
CA GLY A 146 9.97 0.44 13.27
C GLY A 146 10.25 -0.80 14.12
N ILE A 147 10.53 -1.94 13.49
CA ILE A 147 10.86 -3.20 14.17
C ILE A 147 12.21 -3.09 14.89
N VAL A 148 13.27 -2.76 14.17
CA VAL A 148 14.65 -2.78 14.69
C VAL A 148 14.80 -1.77 15.83
N VAL A 149 14.39 -0.53 15.58
CA VAL A 149 14.47 0.55 16.59
C VAL A 149 13.51 0.30 17.74
N GLY A 150 12.29 -0.18 17.44
CA GLY A 150 11.26 -0.47 18.45
C GLY A 150 11.66 -1.60 19.40
N ILE A 151 12.20 -2.70 18.87
CA ILE A 151 12.72 -3.80 19.70
C ILE A 151 13.89 -3.31 20.56
N PHE A 152 14.83 -2.57 19.97
CA PHE A 152 15.98 -2.06 20.71
C PHE A 152 15.55 -1.16 21.89
N ILE A 153 14.71 -0.16 21.63
CA ILE A 153 14.19 0.75 22.67
C ILE A 153 13.31 -0.03 23.67
N GLY A 154 12.44 -0.93 23.22
CA GLY A 154 11.58 -1.75 24.09
C GLY A 154 12.36 -2.63 25.06
N VAL A 155 13.46 -3.24 24.63
CA VAL A 155 14.38 -3.99 25.51
C VAL A 155 15.03 -3.07 26.52
N LEU A 156 15.50 -1.89 26.11
CA LEU A 156 16.08 -0.90 27.03
C LEU A 156 15.04 -0.42 28.05
N CYS A 157 13.81 -0.17 27.64
CA CYS A 157 12.70 0.18 28.55
C CYS A 157 12.40 -0.96 29.55
N ALA A 158 12.53 -2.21 29.16
CA ALA A 158 12.38 -3.34 30.09
C ALA A 158 13.55 -3.44 31.09
N ILE A 159 14.79 -3.20 30.63
CA ILE A 159 15.97 -3.21 31.51
C ILE A 159 15.93 -2.05 32.51
N TYR A 160 15.57 -0.85 32.05
CA TYR A 160 15.49 0.36 32.86
C TYR A 160 14.07 0.68 33.30
N GLN A 161 13.26 -0.34 33.63
CA GLN A 161 11.86 -0.22 34.02
C GLN A 161 11.68 0.79 35.16
N GLY A 162 10.69 1.68 35.02
CA GLY A 162 10.32 2.70 36.04
C GLY A 162 11.22 3.92 36.06
N THR A 163 12.34 3.95 35.31
CA THR A 163 13.22 5.12 35.21
C THR A 163 12.62 6.22 34.34
N TRP A 164 13.28 7.37 34.34
CA TRP A 164 12.92 8.48 33.44
C TRP A 164 13.03 8.08 31.95
N PHE A 165 14.06 7.32 31.59
CA PHE A 165 14.22 6.84 30.20
C PHE A 165 13.01 6.01 29.74
N ASP A 166 12.54 5.08 30.55
CA ASP A 166 11.38 4.25 30.24
C ASP A 166 10.12 5.10 30.03
N LYS A 167 9.84 6.04 30.94
CA LYS A 167 8.66 6.89 30.88
C LYS A 167 8.68 7.83 29.67
N THR A 168 9.82 8.46 29.38
CA THR A 168 9.95 9.38 28.26
C THR A 168 9.94 8.67 26.90
N SER A 169 10.58 7.51 26.78
CA SER A 169 10.53 6.73 25.56
C SER A 169 9.11 6.32 25.18
N LEU A 170 8.32 5.86 26.16
CA LEU A 170 6.91 5.53 25.93
C LEU A 170 6.07 6.77 25.61
N LEU A 171 6.29 7.89 26.32
CA LEU A 171 5.59 9.14 26.04
C LEU A 171 5.86 9.62 24.60
N VAL A 172 7.11 9.67 24.18
CA VAL A 172 7.50 10.09 22.82
C VAL A 172 6.93 9.15 21.77
N ALA A 173 6.95 7.83 22.04
CA ALA A 173 6.38 6.85 21.15
C ALA A 173 4.86 7.04 20.97
N VAL A 174 4.11 7.22 22.06
CA VAL A 174 2.65 7.46 22.04
C VAL A 174 2.33 8.77 21.32
N LEU A 175 3.08 9.84 21.59
CA LEU A 175 2.92 11.13 20.89
C LEU A 175 3.16 10.97 19.39
N GLY A 176 4.22 10.24 18.98
CA GLY A 176 4.51 9.97 17.57
C GLY A 176 3.40 9.18 16.86
N MET A 177 2.72 8.28 17.55
CA MET A 177 1.58 7.53 17.00
C MET A 177 0.30 8.37 16.91
N SER A 178 0.09 9.30 17.86
CA SER A 178 -1.13 10.11 17.96
C SER A 178 -1.17 11.25 16.93
N VAL A 179 -0.01 11.71 16.48
CA VAL A 179 0.10 12.81 15.52
C VAL A 179 -0.16 12.30 14.08
N PRO A 180 -0.89 13.05 13.23
CA PRO A 180 -1.08 12.69 11.84
C PRO A 180 0.26 12.55 11.08
N SER A 181 0.40 11.52 10.25
CA SER A 181 1.66 11.23 9.56
C SER A 181 2.14 12.36 8.66
N PHE A 182 1.22 13.09 8.02
CA PHE A 182 1.59 14.24 7.19
C PHE A 182 2.23 15.38 8.01
N PHE A 183 1.77 15.61 9.24
CA PHE A 183 2.35 16.61 10.11
C PHE A 183 3.75 16.21 10.58
N VAL A 184 3.94 14.93 10.94
CA VAL A 184 5.27 14.38 11.25
C VAL A 184 6.20 14.50 10.04
N ALA A 185 5.71 14.22 8.83
CA ALA A 185 6.48 14.38 7.59
C ALA A 185 7.01 15.81 7.43
N ILE A 186 6.12 16.80 7.58
CA ILE A 186 6.50 18.22 7.45
C ILE A 186 7.51 18.61 8.54
N LEU A 187 7.29 18.20 9.80
CA LEU A 187 8.22 18.50 10.89
C LEU A 187 9.61 17.89 10.65
N LEU A 188 9.68 16.62 10.25
CA LEU A 188 10.95 15.96 9.99
C LEU A 188 11.67 16.59 8.77
N ALA A 189 10.94 16.89 7.70
CA ALA A 189 11.49 17.59 6.55
C ALA A 189 12.03 18.96 6.94
N TRP A 190 11.27 19.74 7.70
CA TRP A 190 11.68 21.06 8.16
C TRP A 190 12.91 21.02 9.07
N ILE A 191 12.95 20.10 10.05
CA ILE A 191 14.07 20.02 10.99
C ILE A 191 15.32 19.45 10.30
N PHE A 192 15.22 18.28 9.65
CA PHE A 192 16.38 17.53 9.18
C PHE A 192 16.83 17.89 7.76
N ALA A 193 15.91 18.28 6.89
CA ALA A 193 16.24 18.60 5.50
C ALA A 193 16.26 20.11 5.21
N TYR A 194 15.84 20.97 6.14
CA TYR A 194 15.95 22.41 6.03
C TYR A 194 16.87 23.02 7.08
N LEU A 195 16.51 22.95 8.37
CA LEU A 195 17.33 23.57 9.45
C LEU A 195 18.69 22.91 9.64
N LEU A 196 18.76 21.59 9.51
CA LEU A 196 19.97 20.78 9.71
C LEU A 196 20.54 20.23 8.39
N SER A 197 20.14 20.77 7.24
CA SER A 197 20.55 20.27 5.91
C SER A 197 22.08 20.18 5.75
N ASP A 198 22.81 21.19 6.23
CA ASP A 198 24.28 21.26 6.15
C ASP A 198 24.98 20.14 6.95
N TYR A 199 24.32 19.62 7.99
CA TYR A 199 24.85 18.54 8.85
C TYR A 199 24.36 17.17 8.39
N THR A 200 23.12 17.06 7.95
CA THR A 200 22.50 15.77 7.59
C THR A 200 22.73 15.41 6.13
N GLY A 201 22.83 16.39 5.25
CA GLY A 201 22.87 16.22 3.80
C GLY A 201 21.60 15.56 3.26
N LEU A 202 20.44 15.68 3.98
CA LEU A 202 19.15 15.16 3.56
C LEU A 202 18.40 16.21 2.76
N SER A 203 17.59 15.76 1.79
CA SER A 203 16.73 16.60 0.96
C SER A 203 15.28 16.60 1.46
N MET A 204 14.57 17.75 1.28
CA MET A 204 13.14 17.84 1.56
C MET A 204 12.32 17.02 0.56
N PHE A 205 12.80 16.92 -0.67
CA PHE A 205 12.11 16.25 -1.77
C PHE A 205 13.09 15.29 -2.44
N GLY A 206 12.58 14.18 -2.91
CA GLY A 206 13.37 13.26 -3.70
C GLY A 206 12.76 11.88 -3.79
N SER A 207 12.92 11.28 -4.96
CA SER A 207 12.55 9.90 -5.24
C SER A 207 13.76 8.98 -5.04
N LEU A 208 13.53 7.67 -5.17
CA LEU A 208 14.59 6.66 -5.17
C LEU A 208 15.66 6.94 -6.25
N TYR A 209 15.25 7.54 -7.33
CA TYR A 209 16.11 7.87 -8.47
C TYR A 209 16.28 9.39 -8.56
N SER A 210 17.53 9.84 -8.50
CA SER A 210 17.92 11.23 -8.71
C SER A 210 18.65 11.35 -10.05
N VAL A 211 18.51 12.50 -10.69
CA VAL A 211 19.26 12.84 -11.90
C VAL A 211 20.55 13.53 -11.48
N ASP A 212 21.66 13.13 -12.08
CA ASP A 212 22.93 13.81 -11.84
C ASP A 212 22.90 15.23 -12.41
N ASP A 213 23.35 16.22 -11.61
CA ASP A 213 23.38 17.64 -12.01
C ASP A 213 24.22 17.89 -13.28
N TYR A 214 25.14 16.97 -13.60
CA TYR A 214 25.98 17.03 -14.81
C TYR A 214 25.39 16.30 -16.02
N GLY A 215 24.18 15.72 -15.89
CA GLY A 215 23.51 15.02 -16.99
C GLY A 215 24.08 13.63 -17.33
N ASN A 216 24.91 13.04 -16.46
CA ASN A 216 25.54 11.73 -16.69
C ASN A 216 24.58 10.54 -16.53
N GLY A 217 23.32 10.79 -16.14
CA GLY A 217 22.29 9.77 -16.03
C GLY A 217 21.50 9.80 -14.72
N VAL A 218 20.75 8.72 -14.51
CA VAL A 218 19.91 8.51 -13.32
C VAL A 218 20.62 7.56 -12.38
N PHE A 219 20.76 7.92 -11.11
CA PHE A 219 21.35 7.09 -10.08
C PHE A 219 20.38 6.87 -8.91
N VAL A 220 20.62 5.80 -8.13
CA VAL A 220 19.86 5.49 -6.93
C VAL A 220 20.37 6.32 -5.76
N ASP A 221 19.50 7.17 -5.20
CA ASP A 221 19.81 7.96 -4.00
C ASP A 221 19.05 7.44 -2.78
N LEU A 222 19.74 6.62 -1.99
CA LEU A 222 19.18 6.02 -0.78
C LEU A 222 18.94 7.02 0.35
N LYS A 223 19.50 8.24 0.29
CA LYS A 223 19.27 9.26 1.32
C LYS A 223 17.81 9.72 1.30
N ASN A 224 17.21 9.77 0.12
CA ASN A 224 15.83 10.23 -0.06
C ASN A 224 14.79 9.32 0.61
N ILE A 225 15.10 8.06 0.93
CA ILE A 225 14.18 7.15 1.63
C ILE A 225 14.17 7.36 3.15
N ILE A 226 15.20 8.00 3.72
CA ILE A 226 15.41 8.05 5.18
C ILE A 226 14.25 8.77 5.88
N LEU A 227 13.95 10.00 5.51
CA LEU A 227 12.89 10.80 6.14
C LEU A 227 11.49 10.20 5.93
N PRO A 228 11.09 9.81 4.70
CA PRO A 228 9.82 9.12 4.48
C PRO A 228 9.70 7.83 5.29
N ALA A 229 10.77 7.01 5.34
CA ALA A 229 10.76 5.76 6.07
C ALA A 229 10.64 5.95 7.59
N ILE A 230 11.34 6.92 8.17
CA ILE A 230 11.22 7.27 9.59
C ILE A 230 9.78 7.75 9.87
N THR A 231 9.25 8.65 9.03
CA THR A 231 7.90 9.20 9.19
C THR A 231 6.84 8.09 9.25
N LEU A 232 6.86 7.14 8.32
CA LEU A 232 5.93 6.03 8.30
C LEU A 232 6.20 5.02 9.41
N GLY A 233 7.46 4.80 9.75
CA GLY A 233 7.90 3.82 10.74
C GLY A 233 7.66 4.21 12.19
N ILE A 234 7.42 5.50 12.50
CA ILE A 234 7.13 5.96 13.87
C ILE A 234 5.86 5.30 14.44
N ARG A 235 4.83 5.07 13.63
CA ARG A 235 3.58 4.45 14.10
C ARG A 235 3.77 3.00 14.56
N PRO A 236 4.30 2.07 13.74
CA PRO A 236 4.59 0.73 14.21
C PRO A 236 5.64 0.70 15.32
N LEU A 237 6.61 1.65 15.32
CA LEU A 237 7.64 1.78 16.35
C LEU A 237 7.04 1.85 17.76
N ALA A 238 6.01 2.69 17.99
CA ALA A 238 5.39 2.86 19.28
C ALA A 238 4.83 1.56 19.86
N ILE A 239 4.09 0.82 19.02
CA ILE A 239 3.50 -0.47 19.41
C ILE A 239 4.57 -1.52 19.65
N VAL A 240 5.62 -1.54 18.81
CA VAL A 240 6.74 -2.47 18.97
C VAL A 240 7.47 -2.21 20.28
N ILE A 241 7.70 -0.95 20.69
CA ILE A 241 8.32 -0.60 21.98
C ILE A 241 7.49 -1.16 23.13
N GLU A 242 6.18 -0.87 23.13
CA GLU A 242 5.28 -1.26 24.23
C GLU A 242 5.16 -2.80 24.35
N LEU A 243 4.91 -3.49 23.22
CA LEU A 243 4.81 -4.94 23.20
C LEU A 243 6.12 -5.63 23.56
N THR A 244 7.26 -5.10 23.06
CA THR A 244 8.57 -5.67 23.39
C THR A 244 8.84 -5.51 24.88
N LYS A 245 8.62 -4.32 25.44
CA LYS A 245 8.80 -4.09 26.88
C LYS A 245 7.94 -5.02 27.72
N SER A 246 6.63 -5.05 27.49
CA SER A 246 5.71 -5.89 28.29
C SER A 246 6.04 -7.37 28.19
N SER A 247 6.26 -7.87 26.96
CA SER A 247 6.58 -9.28 26.74
C SER A 247 7.94 -9.69 27.33
N VAL A 248 8.94 -8.80 27.28
CA VAL A 248 10.24 -9.06 27.92
C VAL A 248 10.07 -9.16 29.43
N LEU A 249 9.31 -8.26 30.07
CA LEU A 249 9.05 -8.30 31.52
C LEU A 249 8.31 -9.58 31.92
N ASP A 250 7.30 -9.98 31.16
CA ASP A 250 6.56 -11.21 31.40
C ASP A 250 7.44 -12.45 31.31
N VAL A 251 8.28 -12.53 30.27
CA VAL A 251 9.23 -13.64 30.08
C VAL A 251 10.29 -13.65 31.17
N MET A 252 10.81 -12.52 31.60
CA MET A 252 11.82 -12.41 32.66
C MET A 252 11.33 -12.88 34.03
N SER A 253 10.03 -12.97 34.24
CA SER A 253 9.40 -13.51 35.47
C SER A 253 9.28 -15.03 35.50
N GLN A 254 9.48 -15.72 34.36
CA GLN A 254 9.27 -17.16 34.20
C GLN A 254 10.33 -18.02 34.93
N ASP A 255 9.93 -19.22 35.36
CA ASP A 255 10.81 -20.11 36.14
C ASP A 255 12.04 -20.62 35.39
N TYR A 256 11.95 -20.80 34.06
CA TYR A 256 13.13 -21.19 33.28
C TYR A 256 14.20 -20.07 33.23
N ILE A 257 13.81 -18.80 33.37
CA ILE A 257 14.75 -17.68 33.49
C ILE A 257 15.43 -17.71 34.88
N ARG A 258 14.66 -18.01 35.95
CA ARG A 258 15.24 -18.21 37.29
C ARG A 258 16.24 -19.37 37.29
N THR A 259 15.92 -20.48 36.64
CA THR A 259 16.82 -21.60 36.47
C THR A 259 18.09 -21.24 35.71
N ALA A 260 18.00 -20.44 34.63
CA ALA A 260 19.16 -19.97 33.89
C ALA A 260 20.08 -19.09 34.75
N ARG A 261 19.50 -18.19 35.57
CA ARG A 261 20.27 -17.38 36.53
C ARG A 261 20.99 -18.24 37.57
N ALA A 262 20.28 -19.25 38.15
CA ALA A 262 20.86 -20.16 39.11
C ALA A 262 22.02 -20.99 38.53
N LYS A 263 22.03 -21.28 37.22
CA LYS A 263 23.11 -21.90 36.49
C LYS A 263 24.26 -20.95 36.12
N GLY A 264 24.24 -19.71 36.55
CA GLY A 264 25.30 -18.71 36.32
C GLY A 264 25.35 -18.13 34.91
N VAL A 265 24.24 -18.22 34.13
CA VAL A 265 24.18 -17.60 32.80
C VAL A 265 24.20 -16.07 32.96
N THR A 266 25.02 -15.39 32.17
CA THR A 266 25.16 -13.93 32.24
C THR A 266 23.84 -13.20 31.86
N PRO A 267 23.53 -12.02 32.46
CA PRO A 267 22.30 -11.29 32.17
C PRO A 267 22.10 -10.99 30.69
N ALA A 268 23.15 -10.57 29.98
CA ALA A 268 23.06 -10.31 28.53
C ALA A 268 22.68 -11.55 27.74
N ARG A 269 23.23 -12.74 28.09
CA ARG A 269 22.91 -14.01 27.44
C ARG A 269 21.49 -14.46 27.76
N ILE A 270 21.02 -14.22 28.98
CA ILE A 270 19.61 -14.46 29.37
C ILE A 270 18.70 -13.59 28.51
N MET A 271 18.97 -12.29 28.40
CA MET A 271 18.17 -11.35 27.63
C MET A 271 18.11 -11.77 26.16
N LEU A 272 19.25 -11.89 25.50
CA LEU A 272 19.30 -12.10 24.04
C LEU A 272 18.90 -13.51 23.60
N LYS A 273 19.29 -14.54 24.36
CA LYS A 273 19.09 -15.94 23.94
C LYS A 273 17.83 -16.59 24.53
N HIS A 274 17.44 -16.22 25.75
CA HIS A 274 16.34 -16.87 26.45
C HIS A 274 15.09 -16.00 26.54
N ALA A 275 15.22 -14.70 26.79
CA ALA A 275 14.07 -13.81 26.93
C ALA A 275 13.57 -13.30 25.59
N LEU A 276 14.41 -12.66 24.79
CA LEU A 276 14.01 -11.96 23.58
C LEU A 276 13.36 -12.90 22.55
N LYS A 277 13.91 -14.10 22.37
CA LYS A 277 13.33 -15.09 21.44
C LYS A 277 11.87 -15.39 21.70
N ASN A 278 11.48 -15.51 22.98
CA ASN A 278 10.11 -15.83 23.37
C ASN A 278 9.23 -14.58 23.48
N ALA A 279 9.84 -13.42 23.83
CA ALA A 279 9.16 -12.15 23.94
C ALA A 279 8.74 -11.54 22.59
N LEU A 280 9.37 -11.96 21.47
CA LEU A 280 9.04 -11.42 20.15
C LEU A 280 7.76 -11.99 19.53
N ASN A 281 7.20 -13.09 20.04
CA ASN A 281 5.98 -13.69 19.47
C ASN A 281 4.80 -12.68 19.33
N PRO A 282 4.41 -11.94 20.39
CA PRO A 282 3.35 -10.93 20.27
C PRO A 282 3.74 -9.77 19.32
N VAL A 283 5.02 -9.42 19.27
CA VAL A 283 5.54 -8.36 18.40
C VAL A 283 5.40 -8.75 16.92
N VAL A 284 5.81 -9.97 16.54
CA VAL A 284 5.66 -10.50 15.17
C VAL A 284 4.19 -10.50 14.76
N THR A 285 3.31 -10.89 15.67
CA THR A 285 1.86 -10.89 15.45
C THR A 285 1.35 -9.48 15.15
N ALA A 286 1.69 -8.49 15.97
CA ALA A 286 1.25 -7.12 15.79
C ALA A 286 1.77 -6.49 14.48
N ILE A 287 3.05 -6.73 14.14
CA ILE A 287 3.70 -6.18 12.94
C ILE A 287 3.02 -6.65 11.65
N SER A 288 2.58 -7.92 11.62
CA SER A 288 1.94 -8.48 10.42
C SER A 288 0.70 -7.68 10.01
N GLY A 289 -0.08 -7.16 10.97
CA GLY A 289 -1.24 -6.31 10.67
C GLY A 289 -0.87 -4.88 10.19
N TRP A 290 0.32 -4.39 10.55
CA TRP A 290 0.73 -3.03 10.21
C TRP A 290 1.17 -2.84 8.76
N LEU A 291 1.66 -3.89 8.10
CA LEU A 291 2.11 -3.80 6.71
C LEU A 291 1.00 -3.30 5.77
N ALA A 292 -0.22 -3.81 5.95
CA ALA A 292 -1.38 -3.35 5.19
C ALA A 292 -1.70 -1.87 5.47
N GLY A 293 -1.68 -1.46 6.74
CA GLY A 293 -1.93 -0.07 7.15
C GLY A 293 -0.90 0.93 6.64
N LEU A 294 0.37 0.52 6.52
CA LEU A 294 1.44 1.37 5.99
C LEU A 294 1.22 1.70 4.52
N LEU A 295 0.76 0.76 3.70
CA LEU A 295 0.47 1.01 2.28
C LEU A 295 -0.65 2.06 2.12
N ALA A 296 -1.70 1.99 2.94
CA ALA A 296 -2.76 2.99 2.94
C ALA A 296 -2.28 4.35 3.49
N GLY A 297 -1.41 4.34 4.51
CA GLY A 297 -0.88 5.55 5.15
C GLY A 297 0.25 6.24 4.38
N ALA A 298 0.82 5.59 3.37
CA ALA A 298 1.94 6.12 2.61
C ALA A 298 1.57 7.31 1.71
N VAL A 299 0.30 7.43 1.28
CA VAL A 299 -0.15 8.39 0.27
C VAL A 299 0.30 9.83 0.57
N PHE A 300 0.00 10.34 1.76
CA PHE A 300 0.37 11.71 2.12
C PHE A 300 1.89 11.88 2.33
N VAL A 301 2.54 10.85 2.87
CA VAL A 301 3.99 10.90 3.10
C VAL A 301 4.73 10.89 1.77
N GLU A 302 4.34 10.05 0.83
CA GLU A 302 4.88 10.02 -0.52
C GLU A 302 4.68 11.36 -1.23
N TYR A 303 3.51 11.95 -1.11
CA TYR A 303 3.20 13.23 -1.72
C TYR A 303 4.06 14.38 -1.14
N ILE A 304 4.22 14.43 0.20
CA ILE A 304 4.99 15.49 0.87
C ILE A 304 6.48 15.42 0.51
N PHE A 305 7.06 14.22 0.46
CA PHE A 305 8.47 14.03 0.12
C PHE A 305 8.72 13.91 -1.39
N ASP A 306 7.68 14.02 -2.22
CA ASP A 306 7.74 13.78 -3.68
C ASP A 306 8.32 12.38 -4.03
N TRP A 307 8.03 11.38 -3.19
CA TRP A 307 8.39 10.01 -3.43
C TRP A 307 7.48 9.41 -4.50
N LYS A 308 7.99 9.24 -5.72
CA LYS A 308 7.22 8.85 -6.92
C LYS A 308 6.61 7.43 -6.83
N GLY A 309 5.79 7.20 -5.81
CA GLY A 309 5.05 5.98 -5.55
C GLY A 309 3.56 6.10 -5.88
N MET A 310 2.77 5.11 -5.43
CA MET A 310 1.31 5.03 -5.65
C MET A 310 0.56 6.21 -5.04
N GLY A 311 1.06 6.77 -3.92
CA GLY A 311 0.44 7.91 -3.26
C GLY A 311 0.46 9.16 -4.14
N VAL A 312 1.60 9.45 -4.76
CA VAL A 312 1.72 10.57 -5.72
C VAL A 312 0.81 10.33 -6.92
N VAL A 313 0.79 9.10 -7.48
CA VAL A 313 -0.10 8.75 -8.60
C VAL A 313 -1.57 9.00 -8.26
N ILE A 314 -2.02 8.62 -7.05
CA ILE A 314 -3.41 8.83 -6.62
C ILE A 314 -3.74 10.32 -6.47
N VAL A 315 -2.86 11.10 -5.83
CA VAL A 315 -3.08 12.54 -5.61
C VAL A 315 -3.06 13.30 -6.93
N ASP A 316 -2.13 12.98 -7.83
CA ASP A 316 -2.05 13.59 -9.15
C ASP A 316 -3.28 13.24 -9.98
N ALA A 317 -3.71 11.96 -10.00
CA ALA A 317 -4.92 11.53 -10.69
C ALA A 317 -6.19 12.21 -10.15
N LEU A 318 -6.28 12.41 -8.83
CA LEU A 318 -7.39 13.14 -8.21
C LEU A 318 -7.38 14.62 -8.62
N SER A 319 -6.20 15.26 -8.62
CA SER A 319 -6.04 16.67 -8.95
C SER A 319 -6.30 16.97 -10.43
N GLN A 320 -6.04 16.00 -11.30
CA GLN A 320 -6.22 16.09 -12.75
C GLN A 320 -7.53 15.44 -13.23
N ASN A 321 -8.41 14.98 -12.33
CA ASN A 321 -9.63 14.24 -12.65
C ASN A 321 -9.41 13.02 -13.58
N ASP A 322 -8.26 12.37 -13.48
CA ASP A 322 -7.95 11.16 -14.24
C ASP A 322 -8.59 9.93 -13.59
N LEU A 323 -9.87 9.75 -13.87
CA LEU A 323 -10.68 8.70 -13.25
C LEU A 323 -10.15 7.28 -13.49
N PRO A 324 -9.69 6.88 -14.70
CA PRO A 324 -9.12 5.56 -14.91
C PRO A 324 -7.92 5.27 -14.02
N VAL A 325 -6.98 6.23 -13.91
CA VAL A 325 -5.78 6.09 -13.06
C VAL A 325 -6.19 6.00 -11.59
N LEU A 326 -7.12 6.85 -11.16
CA LEU A 326 -7.59 6.86 -9.78
C LEU A 326 -8.30 5.55 -9.41
N MET A 327 -9.27 5.11 -10.22
CA MET A 327 -10.02 3.87 -10.01
C MET A 327 -9.10 2.64 -10.06
N GLY A 328 -8.22 2.58 -11.06
CA GLY A 328 -7.25 1.49 -11.22
C GLY A 328 -6.28 1.41 -10.04
N SER A 329 -5.78 2.54 -9.56
CA SER A 329 -4.85 2.61 -8.42
C SER A 329 -5.53 2.17 -7.11
N LEU A 330 -6.76 2.63 -6.84
CA LEU A 330 -7.52 2.23 -5.65
C LEU A 330 -7.86 0.74 -5.68
N LEU A 331 -8.25 0.21 -6.83
CA LEU A 331 -8.52 -1.22 -7.00
C LEU A 331 -7.24 -2.04 -6.78
N TYR A 332 -6.11 -1.63 -7.38
CA TYR A 332 -4.84 -2.34 -7.23
C TYR A 332 -4.37 -2.38 -5.78
N ILE A 333 -4.41 -1.23 -5.07
CA ILE A 333 -4.09 -1.19 -3.63
C ILE A 333 -5.01 -2.13 -2.85
N SER A 334 -6.32 -2.15 -3.17
CA SER A 334 -7.27 -3.03 -2.50
C SER A 334 -6.95 -4.52 -2.73
N ILE A 335 -6.54 -4.89 -3.94
CA ILE A 335 -6.08 -6.26 -4.24
C ILE A 335 -4.85 -6.61 -3.40
N ILE A 336 -3.86 -5.72 -3.35
CA ILE A 336 -2.65 -5.93 -2.55
C ILE A 336 -2.97 -6.04 -1.06
N LEU A 337 -3.87 -5.20 -0.52
CA LEU A 337 -4.31 -5.28 0.87
C LEU A 337 -4.99 -6.62 1.18
N VAL A 338 -5.85 -7.12 0.29
CA VAL A 338 -6.48 -8.44 0.44
C VAL A 338 -5.44 -9.54 0.41
N LEU A 339 -4.48 -9.49 -0.52
CA LEU A 339 -3.40 -10.48 -0.61
C LEU A 339 -2.53 -10.48 0.65
N ILE A 340 -2.12 -9.30 1.13
CA ILE A 340 -1.34 -9.17 2.37
C ILE A 340 -2.12 -9.76 3.55
N ASN A 341 -3.40 -9.45 3.70
CA ASN A 341 -4.24 -9.98 4.78
C ASN A 341 -4.34 -11.51 4.71
N ILE A 342 -4.50 -12.09 3.51
CA ILE A 342 -4.50 -13.55 3.34
C ILE A 342 -3.15 -14.16 3.75
N VAL A 343 -2.04 -13.56 3.33
CA VAL A 343 -0.69 -14.00 3.71
C VAL A 343 -0.49 -13.92 5.22
N VAL A 344 -0.88 -12.82 5.83
CA VAL A 344 -0.83 -12.59 7.28
C VAL A 344 -1.66 -13.66 8.03
N ASP A 345 -2.87 -13.94 7.58
CA ASP A 345 -3.73 -14.97 8.16
C ASP A 345 -3.12 -16.38 8.06
N ILE A 346 -2.45 -16.67 6.94
CA ILE A 346 -1.71 -17.94 6.76
C ILE A 346 -0.54 -18.04 7.75
N ILE A 347 0.22 -16.94 7.90
CA ILE A 347 1.34 -16.86 8.85
C ILE A 347 0.82 -17.06 10.28
N TYR A 348 -0.28 -16.39 10.67
CA TYR A 348 -0.91 -16.62 11.98
C TYR A 348 -1.34 -18.06 12.19
N GLY A 349 -2.00 -18.66 11.20
CA GLY A 349 -2.39 -20.07 11.28
C GLY A 349 -1.21 -21.04 11.38
N TRP A 350 -0.01 -20.63 10.96
CA TRP A 350 1.23 -21.40 11.11
C TRP A 350 1.90 -21.18 12.47
N LEU A 351 1.92 -19.95 12.98
CA LEU A 351 2.52 -19.59 14.26
C LEU A 351 1.67 -20.02 15.45
N ASP A 352 0.34 -19.90 15.38
CA ASP A 352 -0.59 -20.34 16.44
C ASP A 352 -1.61 -21.35 15.91
N PRO A 353 -1.39 -22.65 16.23
CA PRO A 353 -2.32 -23.72 15.81
C PRO A 353 -3.74 -23.58 16.37
N ARG A 354 -3.96 -22.79 17.44
CA ARG A 354 -5.28 -22.60 18.07
C ARG A 354 -6.23 -21.78 17.19
N VAL A 355 -5.68 -20.92 16.34
CA VAL A 355 -6.46 -20.12 15.39
C VAL A 355 -7.14 -21.00 14.32
N LYS A 356 -6.62 -22.19 14.05
CA LYS A 356 -7.17 -23.16 13.10
C LYS A 356 -8.50 -23.77 13.52
N THR A 357 -8.81 -23.78 14.80
CA THR A 357 -10.01 -24.44 15.36
C THR A 357 -11.17 -23.47 15.56
N ALA A 358 -10.96 -22.17 15.49
CA ALA A 358 -11.97 -21.14 15.70
C ALA A 358 -12.61 -20.61 14.38
N ALA A 359 -12.19 -21.10 13.20
CA ALA A 359 -12.65 -20.71 11.87
C ALA A 359 -13.29 -21.91 11.15
#